data_52bda26da95dad5232da508ab8092fb0
#
_entry.id   52bda26da95dad5232da508ab8092fb0
#
_cell.length_a   1.000
_cell.length_b   1.000
_cell.length_c   1.000
_cell.angle_alpha   90.00
_cell.angle_beta   90.00
_cell.angle_gamma   90.00
#
_symmetry.space_group_name_H-M   'P 1'
#
loop_
_entity.id
_entity.type
_entity.pdbx_description
1 polymer ?
#
loop_
_entity_poly.entity_id
_entity_poly.type
_entity_poly.pdbx_seq_one_letter_code
_entity_poly.pdbx_strand_id
1 'polypeptide(L)'
;MISVKSFLVGMLRSAFVVAFLSIPNPVSALTGFKSWSRKALYHKVDLCTQSCYSQIIPGLYLSNARAAADRNVLRHLNITHVLTVEAHRLPKTTFLDTNINTLFIRAFDTPNTNLLAYFPMSNAFIEEGLQKGNVIVHCHFGVSRSATLVIAFIMQKYKISYEQAFNFVRQRRRFINPNPGFVSQLKEYQRLNYDVNGFQRFEAFMNVNARRHKYKIASLAAVVVGVLVPLAVLIV
;
A
#
# COMPACT_ATOMS: atom_id res chain seq x y z
N MET A 1 -26.01 56.93 16.97
CA MET A 1 -26.32 55.98 15.88
C MET A 1 -25.10 55.09 15.66
N ILE A 2 -25.06 53.94 16.28
CA ILE A 2 -23.96 52.96 16.15
C ILE A 2 -24.40 51.98 15.09
N SER A 3 -23.59 51.89 14.04
CA SER A 3 -23.87 51.16 12.81
C SER A 3 -24.01 49.66 13.02
N VAL A 4 -25.09 49.08 12.53
CA VAL A 4 -25.45 47.65 12.57
C VAL A 4 -24.44 46.73 11.85
N LYS A 5 -23.47 47.27 11.14
CA LYS A 5 -22.43 46.52 10.40
C LYS A 5 -21.31 45.93 11.29
N SER A 6 -21.14 46.48 12.51
CA SER A 6 -20.08 45.96 13.43
C SER A 6 -20.51 44.75 14.25
N PHE A 7 -21.79 44.43 14.28
CA PHE A 7 -22.32 43.31 15.09
C PHE A 7 -22.30 41.97 14.32
N LEU A 8 -22.40 42.02 13.02
CA LEU A 8 -22.41 40.81 12.17
C LEU A 8 -21.01 40.19 11.91
N VAL A 9 -19.95 40.99 12.01
CA VAL A 9 -18.57 40.50 11.83
C VAL A 9 -18.05 39.75 13.06
N GLY A 10 -18.59 40.05 14.24
CA GLY A 10 -18.21 39.38 15.50
C GLY A 10 -18.79 37.97 15.66
N MET A 11 -20.00 37.71 15.12
CA MET A 11 -20.65 36.40 15.24
C MET A 11 -20.12 35.34 14.24
N LEU A 12 -19.57 35.75 13.09
CA LEU A 12 -19.00 34.83 12.13
C LEU A 12 -17.59 34.31 12.49
N ARG A 13 -16.90 35.01 13.41
CA ARG A 13 -15.59 34.54 13.91
C ARG A 13 -15.70 33.50 15.02
N SER A 14 -16.79 33.46 15.77
CA SER A 14 -16.97 32.50 16.86
C SER A 14 -17.46 31.12 16.39
N ALA A 15 -18.18 31.06 15.27
CA ALA A 15 -18.70 29.81 14.72
C ALA A 15 -17.62 28.96 14.00
N PHE A 16 -16.55 29.61 13.49
CA PHE A 16 -15.47 28.86 12.79
C PHE A 16 -14.39 28.29 13.72
N VAL A 17 -14.27 28.79 14.93
CA VAL A 17 -13.26 28.30 15.90
C VAL A 17 -13.74 27.05 16.63
N VAL A 18 -15.04 26.82 16.76
CA VAL A 18 -15.59 25.65 17.46
C VAL A 18 -15.65 24.40 16.56
N ALA A 19 -15.70 24.56 15.23
CA ALA A 19 -15.75 23.43 14.30
C ALA A 19 -14.38 22.74 14.05
N PHE A 20 -13.27 23.37 14.44
CA PHE A 20 -11.92 22.79 14.24
C PHE A 20 -11.41 21.97 15.44
N LEU A 21 -12.14 21.96 16.57
CA LEU A 21 -11.73 21.21 17.77
C LEU A 21 -12.39 19.83 17.91
N SER A 22 -13.17 19.38 16.93
CA SER A 22 -13.90 18.11 17.00
C SER A 22 -13.49 17.06 15.96
N ILE A 23 -12.39 17.26 15.24
CA ILE A 23 -11.82 16.17 14.44
C ILE A 23 -10.91 15.38 15.39
N PRO A 24 -11.28 14.15 15.80
CA PRO A 24 -10.41 13.35 16.64
C PRO A 24 -9.11 13.09 15.86
N ASN A 25 -7.99 13.43 16.49
CA ASN A 25 -6.64 13.15 15.98
C ASN A 25 -6.60 11.68 15.55
N PRO A 26 -6.26 11.32 14.28
CA PRO A 26 -6.26 9.96 13.82
C PRO A 26 -5.34 9.04 14.65
N VAL A 27 -4.39 9.60 15.38
CA VAL A 27 -3.55 8.88 16.35
C VAL A 27 -4.34 8.45 17.59
N SER A 28 -5.32 9.23 18.05
CA SER A 28 -6.14 8.85 19.22
C SER A 28 -7.11 7.71 18.92
N ALA A 29 -7.57 7.58 17.67
CA ALA A 29 -8.34 6.42 17.22
C ALA A 29 -7.50 5.11 17.25
N LEU A 30 -6.17 5.21 17.21
CA LEU A 30 -5.27 4.06 17.30
C LEU A 30 -4.98 3.63 18.75
N THR A 31 -5.17 4.50 19.75
CA THR A 31 -4.90 4.22 21.17
C THR A 31 -6.12 3.73 21.95
N GLY A 32 -7.33 3.96 21.43
CA GLY A 32 -8.59 3.59 22.09
C GLY A 32 -8.99 2.12 22.03
N PHE A 33 -8.13 1.24 21.56
CA PHE A 33 -8.39 -0.19 21.52
C PHE A 33 -8.24 -0.77 22.95
N LYS A 34 -9.35 -0.73 23.74
CA LYS A 34 -9.46 -1.53 24.95
C LYS A 34 -9.10 -2.96 24.62
N SER A 35 -8.18 -3.53 25.40
CA SER A 35 -7.73 -4.91 25.30
C SER A 35 -8.92 -5.85 25.13
N TRP A 36 -9.14 -6.35 23.93
CA TRP A 36 -10.00 -7.50 23.74
C TRP A 36 -9.33 -8.64 24.50
N SER A 37 -10.06 -9.20 25.47
CA SER A 37 -9.53 -10.23 26.32
C SER A 37 -9.02 -11.39 25.46
N ARG A 38 -7.77 -11.72 25.62
CA ARG A 38 -7.05 -12.80 24.93
C ARG A 38 -7.68 -14.19 25.15
N LYS A 39 -8.70 -14.31 25.98
CA LYS A 39 -9.30 -15.58 26.37
C LYS A 39 -10.40 -16.12 25.45
N ALA A 40 -11.03 -15.31 24.61
CA ALA A 40 -12.21 -15.75 23.84
C ALA A 40 -11.89 -16.44 22.49
N LEU A 41 -10.66 -16.39 21.99
CA LEU A 41 -10.27 -16.91 20.68
C LEU A 41 -9.40 -18.17 20.69
N TYR A 42 -9.11 -18.75 21.86
CA TYR A 42 -8.11 -19.82 22.02
C TYR A 42 -8.66 -21.25 22.06
N HIS A 43 -9.94 -21.47 21.78
CA HIS A 43 -10.45 -22.85 21.72
C HIS A 43 -10.57 -23.37 20.29
N LYS A 44 -9.65 -24.27 19.93
CA LYS A 44 -9.71 -25.23 18.81
C LYS A 44 -9.35 -24.73 17.40
N VAL A 45 -8.12 -24.20 17.23
CA VAL A 45 -7.42 -24.40 15.96
C VAL A 45 -6.02 -24.94 16.29
N ASP A 46 -5.94 -26.21 16.60
CA ASP A 46 -4.75 -26.90 17.11
C ASP A 46 -3.67 -27.21 16.06
N LEU A 47 -3.62 -26.55 14.90
CA LEU A 47 -2.63 -26.82 13.87
C LEU A 47 -1.76 -25.63 13.47
N CYS A 48 -2.05 -24.44 13.97
CA CYS A 48 -1.22 -23.27 13.72
C CYS A 48 -0.87 -22.58 15.04
N THR A 49 0.40 -22.66 15.43
CA THR A 49 0.91 -21.92 16.60
C THR A 49 0.65 -20.43 16.44
N GLN A 50 0.62 -19.66 17.55
CA GLN A 50 0.37 -18.20 17.61
C GLN A 50 1.07 -17.33 16.56
N SER A 51 2.07 -17.87 15.86
CA SER A 51 2.87 -17.18 14.85
C SER A 51 2.31 -17.25 13.42
N CYS A 52 1.25 -18.03 13.15
CA CYS A 52 0.81 -18.27 11.79
C CYS A 52 0.03 -17.10 11.18
N TYR A 53 -0.81 -16.43 11.96
CA TYR A 53 -1.49 -15.19 11.54
C TYR A 53 -1.65 -14.21 12.70
N SER A 54 -1.88 -12.95 12.38
CA SER A 54 -2.09 -11.88 13.37
C SER A 54 -3.12 -10.91 12.82
N GLN A 55 -4.09 -10.49 13.62
CA GLN A 55 -5.00 -9.42 13.27
C GLN A 55 -4.28 -8.08 13.43
N ILE A 56 -4.26 -7.28 12.36
CA ILE A 56 -3.59 -5.97 12.34
C ILE A 56 -4.56 -4.84 12.69
N ILE A 57 -5.71 -4.84 12.04
CA ILE A 57 -6.89 -4.02 12.38
C ILE A 57 -8.13 -4.93 12.29
N PRO A 58 -9.30 -4.51 12.75
CA PRO A 58 -10.52 -5.28 12.54
C PRO A 58 -10.70 -5.66 11.08
N GLY A 59 -10.87 -6.95 10.81
CA GLY A 59 -11.04 -7.50 9.47
C GLY A 59 -9.76 -7.74 8.66
N LEU A 60 -8.60 -7.20 9.04
CA LEU A 60 -7.34 -7.39 8.30
C LEU A 60 -6.37 -8.29 9.06
N TYR A 61 -5.95 -9.37 8.41
CA TYR A 61 -5.02 -10.35 8.95
C TYR A 61 -3.73 -10.41 8.12
N LEU A 62 -2.59 -10.47 8.79
CA LEU A 62 -1.27 -10.73 8.20
C LEU A 62 -0.83 -12.14 8.59
N SER A 63 -0.44 -12.97 7.61
CA SER A 63 -0.17 -14.39 7.85
C SER A 63 1.01 -14.93 7.02
N ASN A 64 1.36 -16.20 7.34
CA ASN A 64 2.20 -17.03 6.50
C ASN A 64 1.36 -17.85 5.49
N ALA A 65 2.03 -18.53 4.57
CA ALA A 65 1.38 -19.35 3.54
C ALA A 65 0.59 -20.53 4.13
N ARG A 66 1.05 -21.10 5.25
CA ARG A 66 0.38 -22.23 5.90
C ARG A 66 -1.01 -21.85 6.40
N ALA A 67 -1.13 -20.73 7.11
CA ALA A 67 -2.42 -20.25 7.58
C ALA A 67 -3.37 -19.86 6.44
N ALA A 68 -2.82 -19.21 5.40
CA ALA A 68 -3.61 -18.81 4.23
C ALA A 68 -4.05 -20.01 3.35
N ALA A 69 -3.38 -21.17 3.46
CA ALA A 69 -3.76 -22.41 2.79
C ALA A 69 -4.72 -23.27 3.60
N ASP A 70 -4.89 -23.00 4.91
CA ASP A 70 -5.73 -23.79 5.80
C ASP A 70 -7.19 -23.34 5.71
N ARG A 71 -8.05 -24.19 5.14
CA ARG A 71 -9.50 -23.93 4.98
C ARG A 71 -10.22 -23.73 6.31
N ASN A 72 -9.74 -24.35 7.40
CA ASN A 72 -10.34 -24.18 8.72
C ASN A 72 -10.02 -22.80 9.28
N VAL A 73 -8.79 -22.31 9.08
CA VAL A 73 -8.39 -20.94 9.43
C VAL A 73 -9.22 -19.93 8.63
N LEU A 74 -9.33 -20.11 7.32
CA LEU A 74 -10.11 -19.20 6.45
C LEU A 74 -11.58 -19.13 6.88
N ARG A 75 -12.22 -20.28 7.20
CA ARG A 75 -13.59 -20.31 7.70
C ARG A 75 -13.72 -19.71 9.09
N HIS A 76 -12.83 -20.06 10.02
CA HIS A 76 -12.86 -19.54 11.38
C HIS A 76 -12.72 -18.01 11.43
N LEU A 77 -11.89 -17.45 10.57
CA LEU A 77 -11.71 -16.02 10.45
C LEU A 77 -12.70 -15.33 9.52
N ASN A 78 -13.68 -16.07 8.95
CA ASN A 78 -14.63 -15.56 7.97
C ASN A 78 -13.93 -14.79 6.82
N ILE A 79 -12.84 -15.36 6.29
CA ILE A 79 -12.06 -14.71 5.23
C ILE A 79 -12.85 -14.71 3.92
N THR A 80 -13.03 -13.55 3.35
CA THR A 80 -13.64 -13.32 2.04
C THR A 80 -12.66 -12.94 0.95
N HIS A 81 -11.47 -12.42 1.35
CA HIS A 81 -10.44 -11.96 0.44
C HIS A 81 -9.06 -12.47 0.85
N VAL A 82 -8.31 -13.03 -0.09
CA VAL A 82 -6.94 -13.53 0.11
C VAL A 82 -5.99 -12.81 -0.84
N LEU A 83 -5.05 -12.06 -0.29
CA LEU A 83 -3.96 -11.45 -1.04
C LEU A 83 -2.68 -12.26 -0.85
N THR A 84 -2.23 -12.86 -1.92
CA THR A 84 -1.00 -13.66 -1.98
C THR A 84 0.11 -12.86 -2.63
N VAL A 85 1.22 -12.64 -1.93
CA VAL A 85 2.44 -12.04 -2.47
C VAL A 85 3.60 -13.00 -2.34
N GLU A 86 3.80 -13.82 -3.40
CA GLU A 86 4.68 -14.99 -3.37
C GLU A 86 5.22 -15.32 -4.77
N ALA A 87 6.26 -16.15 -4.85
CA ALA A 87 6.75 -16.68 -6.12
C ALA A 87 5.70 -17.56 -6.83
N HIS A 88 4.91 -18.30 -6.05
CA HIS A 88 3.89 -19.24 -6.54
C HIS A 88 2.53 -18.98 -5.88
N ARG A 89 1.46 -19.29 -6.62
CA ARG A 89 0.09 -19.25 -6.08
C ARG A 89 -0.11 -20.34 -5.03
N LEU A 90 -1.06 -20.11 -4.13
CA LEU A 90 -1.60 -21.21 -3.31
C LEU A 90 -2.26 -22.27 -4.21
N PRO A 91 -2.32 -23.54 -3.76
CA PRO A 91 -3.01 -24.59 -4.48
C PRO A 91 -4.47 -24.19 -4.78
N LYS A 92 -4.96 -24.46 -5.99
CA LYS A 92 -6.35 -24.18 -6.35
C LYS A 92 -7.34 -24.87 -5.43
N THR A 93 -6.98 -26.05 -4.90
CA THR A 93 -7.76 -26.82 -3.95
C THR A 93 -8.07 -26.07 -2.65
N THR A 94 -7.26 -25.08 -2.27
CA THR A 94 -7.51 -24.23 -1.10
C THR A 94 -8.84 -23.50 -1.20
N PHE A 95 -9.24 -23.09 -2.40
CA PHE A 95 -10.38 -22.23 -2.65
C PHE A 95 -11.56 -22.95 -3.31
N LEU A 96 -11.49 -24.29 -3.48
CA LEU A 96 -12.62 -25.07 -4.02
C LEU A 96 -13.84 -24.88 -3.11
N ASP A 97 -14.99 -24.70 -3.75
CA ASP A 97 -16.30 -24.51 -3.09
C ASP A 97 -16.34 -23.32 -2.11
N THR A 98 -15.57 -22.27 -2.41
CA THR A 98 -15.56 -21.02 -1.63
C THR A 98 -15.82 -19.82 -2.52
N ASN A 99 -16.50 -18.81 -1.97
CA ASN A 99 -16.68 -17.49 -2.62
C ASN A 99 -15.56 -16.52 -2.24
N ILE A 100 -14.34 -17.04 -2.04
CA ILE A 100 -13.19 -16.21 -1.65
C ILE A 100 -12.60 -15.53 -2.87
N ASN A 101 -12.56 -14.21 -2.86
CA ASN A 101 -11.85 -13.40 -3.85
C ASN A 101 -10.34 -13.50 -3.63
N THR A 102 -9.58 -13.70 -4.69
CA THR A 102 -8.13 -13.86 -4.59
C THR A 102 -7.38 -12.88 -5.46
N LEU A 103 -6.36 -12.22 -4.90
CA LEU A 103 -5.39 -11.44 -5.65
C LEU A 103 -4.01 -12.08 -5.48
N PHE A 104 -3.31 -12.30 -6.60
CA PHE A 104 -1.96 -12.84 -6.62
C PHE A 104 -0.98 -11.85 -7.22
N ILE A 105 0.01 -11.48 -6.42
CA ILE A 105 1.17 -10.68 -6.83
C ILE A 105 2.40 -11.60 -6.85
N ARG A 106 2.94 -11.83 -8.05
CA ARG A 106 4.19 -12.61 -8.16
C ARG A 106 5.36 -11.74 -7.76
N ALA A 107 6.01 -12.08 -6.64
CA ALA A 107 7.13 -11.34 -6.11
C ALA A 107 8.09 -12.25 -5.33
N PHE A 108 9.39 -12.01 -5.51
CA PHE A 108 10.46 -12.63 -4.71
C PHE A 108 10.82 -11.75 -3.53
N ASP A 109 11.32 -12.35 -2.45
CA ASP A 109 11.79 -11.59 -1.29
C ASP A 109 13.24 -11.13 -1.49
N THR A 110 13.44 -10.23 -2.44
CA THR A 110 14.74 -9.65 -2.76
C THR A 110 14.68 -8.12 -2.76
N PRO A 111 15.77 -7.43 -2.43
CA PRO A 111 15.79 -5.97 -2.39
C PRO A 111 15.43 -5.30 -3.73
N ASN A 112 15.69 -5.99 -4.84
CA ASN A 112 15.45 -5.47 -6.20
C ASN A 112 14.01 -5.74 -6.71
N THR A 113 13.19 -6.48 -5.96
CA THR A 113 11.80 -6.70 -6.32
C THR A 113 11.00 -5.42 -6.13
N ASN A 114 10.34 -4.94 -7.19
CA ASN A 114 9.53 -3.74 -7.12
C ASN A 114 8.12 -4.05 -6.58
N LEU A 115 7.89 -3.85 -5.29
CA LEU A 115 6.57 -3.92 -4.67
C LEU A 115 5.82 -2.59 -4.69
N LEU A 116 6.54 -1.46 -4.79
CA LEU A 116 5.96 -0.12 -4.83
C LEU A 116 4.90 0.00 -5.93
N ALA A 117 5.18 -0.56 -7.11
CA ALA A 117 4.26 -0.56 -8.24
C ALA A 117 2.92 -1.26 -7.96
N TYR A 118 2.88 -2.16 -6.97
CA TYR A 118 1.68 -2.91 -6.60
C TYR A 118 0.91 -2.31 -5.43
N PHE A 119 1.43 -1.28 -4.75
CA PHE A 119 0.74 -0.68 -3.60
C PHE A 119 -0.66 -0.16 -3.93
N PRO A 120 -0.90 0.56 -5.06
CA PRO A 120 -2.25 1.00 -5.37
C PRO A 120 -3.25 -0.16 -5.51
N MET A 121 -2.86 -1.19 -6.25
CA MET A 121 -3.71 -2.37 -6.50
C MET A 121 -3.95 -3.18 -5.23
N SER A 122 -2.90 -3.44 -4.43
CA SER A 122 -3.02 -4.18 -3.18
C SER A 122 -3.86 -3.43 -2.15
N ASN A 123 -3.70 -2.12 -2.05
CA ASN A 123 -4.46 -1.29 -1.13
C ASN A 123 -5.95 -1.23 -1.52
N ALA A 124 -6.25 -1.09 -2.80
CA ALA A 124 -7.63 -1.13 -3.29
C ALA A 124 -8.29 -2.49 -2.99
N PHE A 125 -7.59 -3.60 -3.21
CA PHE A 125 -8.09 -4.94 -2.91
C PHE A 125 -8.34 -5.14 -1.41
N ILE A 126 -7.44 -4.65 -0.55
CA ILE A 126 -7.62 -4.73 0.91
C ILE A 126 -8.82 -3.88 1.32
N GLU A 127 -8.94 -2.64 0.83
CA GLU A 127 -10.05 -1.75 1.19
C GLU A 127 -11.41 -2.32 0.73
N GLU A 128 -11.50 -2.84 -0.50
CA GLU A 128 -12.69 -3.52 -1.01
C GLU A 128 -13.04 -4.73 -0.13
N GLY A 129 -12.03 -5.53 0.21
CA GLY A 129 -12.23 -6.72 1.03
C GLY A 129 -12.73 -6.39 2.44
N LEU A 130 -12.25 -5.31 3.04
CA LEU A 130 -12.69 -4.84 4.36
C LEU A 130 -14.14 -4.32 4.37
N GLN A 131 -14.64 -3.83 3.25
CA GLN A 131 -16.05 -3.44 3.09
C GLN A 131 -16.98 -4.66 2.98
N LYS A 132 -16.49 -5.79 2.49
CA LYS A 132 -17.26 -7.00 2.20
C LYS A 132 -17.07 -8.12 3.23
N GLY A 133 -16.06 -8.02 4.08
CA GLY A 133 -15.75 -9.05 5.07
C GLY A 133 -14.32 -8.94 5.61
N ASN A 134 -13.65 -10.09 5.73
CA ASN A 134 -12.30 -10.14 6.27
C ASN A 134 -11.26 -10.49 5.20
N VAL A 135 -10.10 -9.86 5.31
CA VAL A 135 -8.98 -9.98 4.38
C VAL A 135 -7.80 -10.65 5.06
N ILE A 136 -7.18 -11.62 4.41
CA ILE A 136 -5.89 -12.17 4.82
C ILE A 136 -4.83 -11.85 3.77
N VAL A 137 -3.72 -11.24 4.20
CA VAL A 137 -2.56 -10.93 3.37
C VAL A 137 -1.41 -11.82 3.78
N HIS A 138 -0.83 -12.55 2.84
CA HIS A 138 0.24 -13.48 3.18
C HIS A 138 1.38 -13.51 2.15
N CYS A 139 2.54 -13.95 2.59
CA CYS A 139 3.65 -14.46 1.79
C CYS A 139 4.11 -15.80 2.36
N HIS A 140 5.33 -16.23 2.10
CA HIS A 140 5.83 -17.52 2.62
C HIS A 140 5.81 -17.55 4.15
N PHE A 141 6.50 -16.61 4.80
CA PHE A 141 6.65 -16.56 6.26
C PHE A 141 5.75 -15.50 6.92
N GLY A 142 5.16 -14.58 6.18
CA GLY A 142 4.43 -13.45 6.76
C GLY A 142 5.35 -12.46 7.49
N VAL A 143 6.58 -12.26 6.99
CA VAL A 143 7.65 -11.48 7.63
C VAL A 143 8.04 -10.26 6.80
N SER A 144 8.24 -10.40 5.49
CA SER A 144 8.78 -9.34 4.64
C SER A 144 7.75 -8.87 3.59
N ARG A 145 7.52 -9.59 2.49
CA ARG A 145 6.65 -9.18 1.37
C ARG A 145 5.24 -8.78 1.79
N SER A 146 4.53 -9.66 2.47
CA SER A 146 3.17 -9.38 2.94
C SER A 146 3.12 -8.30 4.02
N ALA A 147 4.13 -8.25 4.90
CA ALA A 147 4.26 -7.17 5.87
C ALA A 147 4.43 -5.81 5.18
N THR A 148 5.22 -5.76 4.09
CA THR A 148 5.39 -4.54 3.28
C THR A 148 4.07 -4.03 2.71
N LEU A 149 3.24 -4.91 2.13
CA LEU A 149 1.93 -4.51 1.58
C LEU A 149 0.97 -4.04 2.68
N VAL A 150 0.96 -4.71 3.83
CA VAL A 150 0.13 -4.30 4.97
C VAL A 150 0.60 -2.97 5.54
N ILE A 151 1.92 -2.74 5.67
CA ILE A 151 2.46 -1.46 6.12
C ILE A 151 2.07 -0.36 5.14
N ALA A 152 2.22 -0.57 3.82
CA ALA A 152 1.82 0.40 2.80
C ALA A 152 0.32 0.75 2.89
N PHE A 153 -0.54 -0.23 3.12
CA PHE A 153 -1.96 -0.02 3.34
C PHE A 153 -2.24 0.84 4.59
N ILE A 154 -1.60 0.53 5.72
CA ILE A 154 -1.74 1.29 6.97
C ILE A 154 -1.25 2.74 6.80
N MET A 155 -0.11 2.94 6.11
CA MET A 155 0.41 4.26 5.77
C MET A 155 -0.61 5.09 4.98
N GLN A 156 -1.17 4.54 3.92
CA GLN A 156 -2.14 5.23 3.07
C GLN A 156 -3.47 5.48 3.80
N LYS A 157 -4.00 4.48 4.49
CA LYS A 157 -5.29 4.55 5.17
C LYS A 157 -5.31 5.61 6.27
N TYR A 158 -4.24 5.68 7.05
CA TYR A 158 -4.16 6.59 8.20
C TYR A 158 -3.30 7.83 7.95
N LYS A 159 -2.70 7.97 6.75
CA LYS A 159 -1.80 9.08 6.39
C LYS A 159 -0.67 9.27 7.40
N ILE A 160 -0.07 8.18 7.84
CA ILE A 160 1.02 8.15 8.82
C ILE A 160 2.35 7.71 8.20
N SER A 161 3.46 8.10 8.83
CA SER A 161 4.80 7.79 8.33
C SER A 161 5.07 6.28 8.29
N TYR A 162 6.11 5.90 7.53
CA TYR A 162 6.58 4.52 7.50
C TYR A 162 6.89 4.00 8.90
N GLU A 163 7.62 4.77 9.71
CA GLU A 163 8.03 4.40 11.06
C GLU A 163 6.83 4.15 11.98
N GLN A 164 5.81 5.01 11.89
CA GLN A 164 4.57 4.85 12.65
C GLN A 164 3.80 3.60 12.21
N ALA A 165 3.64 3.40 10.90
CA ALA A 165 2.95 2.24 10.35
C ALA A 165 3.69 0.92 10.65
N PHE A 166 5.02 0.90 10.49
CA PHE A 166 5.86 -0.24 10.84
C PHE A 166 5.71 -0.62 12.31
N ASN A 167 5.82 0.34 13.22
CA ASN A 167 5.67 0.09 14.66
C ASN A 167 4.25 -0.39 14.99
N PHE A 168 3.23 0.17 14.36
CA PHE A 168 1.85 -0.25 14.51
C PHE A 168 1.64 -1.72 14.13
N VAL A 169 2.16 -2.15 12.99
CA VAL A 169 2.07 -3.54 12.53
C VAL A 169 2.93 -4.45 13.41
N ARG A 170 4.14 -4.03 13.77
CA ARG A 170 5.07 -4.80 14.60
C ARG A 170 4.55 -5.06 16.01
N GLN A 171 3.78 -4.17 16.60
CA GLN A 171 3.12 -4.40 17.89
C GLN A 171 2.16 -5.60 17.85
N ARG A 172 1.58 -5.89 16.68
CA ARG A 172 0.61 -6.98 16.47
C ARG A 172 1.24 -8.26 15.93
N ARG A 173 2.32 -8.10 15.15
CA ARG A 173 3.13 -9.19 14.63
C ARG A 173 4.62 -8.88 14.82
N ARG A 174 5.16 -9.31 15.94
CA ARG A 174 6.47 -8.84 16.46
C ARG A 174 7.67 -9.14 15.56
N PHE A 175 7.59 -10.16 14.72
CA PHE A 175 8.71 -10.65 13.92
C PHE A 175 8.66 -10.19 12.46
N ILE A 176 7.85 -9.18 12.12
CA ILE A 176 7.93 -8.56 10.79
C ILE A 176 9.30 -7.92 10.59
N ASN A 177 9.85 -8.12 9.40
CA ASN A 177 11.13 -7.58 9.00
C ASN A 177 11.18 -7.45 7.48
N PRO A 178 10.58 -6.41 6.89
CA PRO A 178 10.72 -6.11 5.47
C PRO A 178 12.19 -5.99 5.09
N ASN A 179 12.59 -6.56 3.95
CA ASN A 179 13.97 -6.43 3.48
C ASN A 179 14.33 -4.95 3.18
N PRO A 180 15.62 -4.59 3.15
CA PRO A 180 16.03 -3.18 3.00
C PRO A 180 15.48 -2.48 1.74
N GLY A 181 15.35 -3.21 0.62
CA GLY A 181 14.76 -2.67 -0.61
C GLY A 181 13.29 -2.32 -0.44
N PHE A 182 12.53 -3.14 0.28
CA PHE A 182 11.13 -2.85 0.58
C PHE A 182 10.97 -1.69 1.57
N VAL A 183 11.88 -1.58 2.55
CA VAL A 183 11.91 -0.41 3.45
C VAL A 183 12.13 0.87 2.65
N SER A 184 13.07 0.87 1.71
CA SER A 184 13.31 2.02 0.83
C SER A 184 12.08 2.38 0.00
N GLN A 185 11.37 1.39 -0.53
CA GLN A 185 10.12 1.57 -1.29
C GLN A 185 8.98 2.12 -0.44
N LEU A 186 8.85 1.71 0.82
CA LEU A 186 7.86 2.26 1.76
C LEU A 186 8.16 3.74 2.09
N LYS A 187 9.43 4.09 2.28
CA LYS A 187 9.84 5.49 2.49
C LYS A 187 9.60 6.34 1.24
N GLU A 188 9.87 5.79 0.07
CA GLU A 188 9.55 6.45 -1.21
C GLU A 188 8.04 6.63 -1.37
N TYR A 189 7.22 5.64 -1.00
CA TYR A 189 5.77 5.75 -1.00
C TYR A 189 5.26 6.91 -0.12
N GLN A 190 5.88 7.10 1.04
CA GLN A 190 5.61 8.27 1.90
C GLN A 190 5.98 9.57 1.19
N ARG A 191 7.17 9.64 0.55
CA ARG A 191 7.64 10.83 -0.20
C ARG A 191 6.70 11.20 -1.35
N LEU A 192 6.11 10.19 -2.00
CA LEU A 192 5.10 10.36 -3.05
C LEU A 192 3.69 10.71 -2.52
N ASN A 193 3.57 11.01 -1.22
CA ASN A 193 2.30 11.28 -0.57
C ASN A 193 1.23 10.20 -0.86
N TYR A 194 1.70 8.93 -0.93
CA TYR A 194 0.89 7.73 -1.16
C TYR A 194 0.20 7.68 -2.55
N ASP A 195 0.70 8.43 -3.54
CA ASP A 195 0.21 8.42 -4.92
C ASP A 195 1.28 7.93 -5.92
N VAL A 196 1.39 6.61 -6.05
CA VAL A 196 2.29 5.98 -7.04
C VAL A 196 1.77 6.17 -8.47
N ASN A 197 0.46 6.22 -8.67
CA ASN A 197 -0.13 6.33 -10.01
C ASN A 197 0.17 7.71 -10.64
N GLY A 198 0.10 8.77 -9.85
CA GLY A 198 0.49 10.11 -10.28
C GLY A 198 1.96 10.16 -10.69
N PHE A 199 2.83 9.56 -9.89
CA PHE A 199 4.26 9.48 -10.17
C PHE A 199 4.57 8.67 -11.44
N GLN A 200 3.96 7.48 -11.61
CA GLN A 200 4.14 6.67 -12.81
C GLN A 200 3.67 7.39 -14.08
N ARG A 201 2.56 8.13 -14.02
CA ARG A 201 2.10 8.96 -15.15
C ARG A 201 3.09 10.07 -15.46
N PHE A 202 3.66 10.72 -14.43
CA PHE A 202 4.68 11.76 -14.61
C PHE A 202 5.96 11.19 -15.22
N GLU A 203 6.47 10.06 -14.73
CA GLU A 203 7.63 9.39 -15.32
C GLU A 203 7.39 8.97 -16.78
N ALA A 204 6.22 8.39 -17.08
CA ALA A 204 5.85 8.04 -18.44
C ALA A 204 5.83 9.26 -19.36
N PHE A 205 5.25 10.39 -18.91
CA PHE A 205 5.23 11.65 -19.63
C PHE A 205 6.65 12.18 -19.88
N MET A 206 7.52 12.17 -18.87
CA MET A 206 8.91 12.62 -19.00
C MET A 206 9.71 11.74 -19.93
N ASN A 207 9.54 10.42 -19.89
CA ASN A 207 10.21 9.47 -20.77
C ASN A 207 9.78 9.64 -22.23
N VAL A 208 8.49 9.88 -22.50
CA VAL A 208 8.00 10.16 -23.85
C VAL A 208 8.61 11.47 -24.39
N ASN A 209 8.67 12.51 -23.55
CA ASN A 209 9.26 13.79 -23.94
C ASN A 209 10.78 13.69 -24.15
N ALA A 210 11.49 12.97 -23.31
CA ALA A 210 12.91 12.71 -23.47
C ALA A 210 13.22 11.97 -24.78
N ARG A 211 12.41 10.96 -25.14
CA ARG A 211 12.52 10.28 -26.43
C ARG A 211 12.24 11.23 -27.59
N ARG A 212 11.20 12.06 -27.53
CA ARG A 212 10.90 13.07 -28.56
C ARG A 212 12.04 14.06 -28.77
N HIS A 213 12.68 14.53 -27.69
CA HIS A 213 13.88 15.39 -27.79
C HIS A 213 15.04 14.68 -28.44
N LYS A 214 15.32 13.42 -28.05
CA LYS A 214 16.39 12.60 -28.64
C LYS A 214 16.19 12.42 -30.16
N TYR A 215 14.97 12.14 -30.62
CA TYR A 215 14.67 12.02 -32.04
C TYR A 215 14.76 13.36 -32.77
N LYS A 216 14.37 14.49 -32.16
CA LYS A 216 14.55 15.81 -32.77
C LYS A 216 16.03 16.15 -32.95
N ILE A 217 16.86 15.88 -31.96
CA ILE A 217 18.32 16.11 -32.05
C ILE A 217 18.94 15.20 -33.11
N ALA A 218 18.53 13.92 -33.15
CA ALA A 218 19.02 13.00 -34.14
C ALA A 218 18.62 13.38 -35.57
N SER A 219 17.38 13.89 -35.75
CA SER A 219 16.91 14.37 -37.07
C SER A 219 17.62 15.64 -37.50
N LEU A 220 17.90 16.58 -36.58
CA LEU A 220 18.68 17.77 -36.85
C LEU A 220 20.14 17.43 -37.22
N ALA A 221 20.75 16.49 -36.50
CA ALA A 221 22.10 16.02 -36.81
C ALA A 221 22.17 15.37 -38.21
N ALA A 222 21.17 14.56 -38.56
CA ALA A 222 21.07 13.92 -39.89
C ALA A 222 20.91 14.96 -41.02
N VAL A 223 20.13 16.02 -40.79
CA VAL A 223 19.97 17.10 -41.75
C VAL A 223 21.28 17.89 -41.91
N VAL A 224 22.01 18.19 -40.84
CA VAL A 224 23.28 18.89 -40.86
C VAL A 224 24.34 18.08 -41.62
N VAL A 225 24.44 16.78 -41.35
CA VAL A 225 25.38 15.88 -42.05
C VAL A 225 24.98 15.72 -43.53
N GLY A 226 23.68 15.57 -43.85
CA GLY A 226 23.18 15.39 -45.20
C GLY A 226 23.32 16.63 -46.09
N VAL A 227 23.34 17.84 -45.52
CA VAL A 227 23.46 19.08 -46.28
C VAL A 227 24.92 19.58 -46.36
N LEU A 228 25.71 19.43 -45.31
CA LEU A 228 27.08 19.98 -45.28
C LEU A 228 28.12 19.08 -45.93
N VAL A 229 27.95 17.76 -45.95
CA VAL A 229 28.91 16.83 -46.60
C VAL A 229 28.92 17.00 -48.14
N PRO A 230 27.80 17.13 -48.84
CA PRO A 230 27.84 17.34 -50.31
C PRO A 230 28.40 18.71 -50.71
N LEU A 231 28.25 19.74 -49.87
CA LEU A 231 28.82 21.08 -50.09
C LEU A 231 30.36 21.12 -50.00
N ALA A 232 30.92 20.29 -49.08
CA ALA A 232 32.37 20.20 -48.93
C ALA A 232 33.07 19.48 -50.11
N VAL A 233 32.35 18.65 -50.82
CA VAL A 233 32.87 17.90 -52.00
C VAL A 233 32.80 18.78 -53.28
N LEU A 234 32.03 19.85 -53.31
CA LEU A 234 31.91 20.80 -54.43
C LEU A 234 32.92 21.97 -54.42
N ILE A 235 33.71 22.09 -53.35
CA ILE A 235 34.67 23.19 -53.16
C ILE A 235 36.16 22.67 -53.29
N VAL A 236 36.36 21.40 -53.59
CA VAL A 236 37.65 20.83 -53.99
C VAL A 236 37.58 20.44 -55.47
#